data_61a4ec9a949e1c085347c1c4bf076a3a
#
_entry.id   61a4ec9a949e1c085347c1c4bf076a3a
#
_cell.length_a   1.000
_cell.length_b   1.000
_cell.length_c   1.000
_cell.angle_alpha   90.00
_cell.angle_beta   90.00
_cell.angle_gamma   90.00
#
_symmetry.space_group_name_H-M   'P 1'
#
loop_
_entity.id
_entity.type
_entity.pdbx_description
1 polymer ?
#
loop_
_entity_poly.entity_id
_entity_poly.type
_entity_poly.pdbx_seq_one_letter_code
_entity_poly.pdbx_strand_id
1 'polypeptide(L)'
;MDDLAELFARQKYVVWRSCVKDPELTLLYRWACRRADTGTMFLDGTAPGAMSSAGDVFMDGLLMDLLPGAEEICRLKLFPTYSYFRLYHRGDVLAKHTDRPSCEISLSLCLGFQGEKTWPLMVEGPEGVSTVELAPGDGLVYRGIECPHWRESLEGDRTAQVFLHYVDQNGPYAEWKYDKRPGLSYKRPRLQNRTGPL
;
A
#
# COMPACT_ATOMS: atom_id res chain seq x y z
N MET A 1 -20.47 16.93 6.18
CA MET A 1 -19.41 16.02 5.73
C MET A 1 -19.28 14.98 6.82
N ASP A 2 -19.54 13.72 6.50
CA ASP A 2 -19.37 12.65 7.48
C ASP A 2 -17.91 12.61 7.94
N ASP A 3 -17.69 12.43 9.23
CA ASP A 3 -16.35 12.25 9.80
C ASP A 3 -15.75 10.97 9.23
N LEU A 4 -14.53 11.04 8.67
CA LEU A 4 -13.85 9.88 8.09
C LEU A 4 -13.74 8.72 9.11
N ALA A 5 -13.56 9.04 10.38
CA ALA A 5 -13.48 8.05 11.43
C ALA A 5 -14.82 7.34 11.68
N GLU A 6 -15.93 8.03 11.57
CA GLU A 6 -17.26 7.42 11.69
C GLU A 6 -17.56 6.51 10.51
N LEU A 7 -17.21 6.94 9.28
CA LEU A 7 -17.32 6.10 8.08
C LEU A 7 -16.46 4.85 8.20
N PHE A 8 -15.19 5.01 8.60
CA PHE A 8 -14.28 3.89 8.80
C PHE A 8 -14.79 2.89 9.85
N ALA A 9 -15.31 3.39 10.97
CA ALA A 9 -15.86 2.53 12.03
C ALA A 9 -17.05 1.70 11.53
N ARG A 10 -17.92 2.29 10.69
CA ARG A 10 -19.11 1.64 10.16
C ARG A 10 -18.81 0.70 9.01
N GLN A 11 -18.06 1.18 8.00
CA GLN A 11 -17.85 0.47 6.73
C GLN A 11 -16.57 -0.39 6.73
N LYS A 12 -15.66 -0.20 7.70
CA LYS A 12 -14.34 -0.84 7.78
C LYS A 12 -13.35 -0.33 6.72
N TYR A 13 -13.75 0.62 5.92
CA TYR A 13 -12.89 1.33 4.95
C TYR A 13 -13.40 2.76 4.74
N VAL A 14 -12.51 3.63 4.27
CA VAL A 14 -12.88 5.01 3.90
C VAL A 14 -11.87 5.57 2.90
N VAL A 15 -12.34 6.42 1.99
CA VAL A 15 -11.47 7.14 1.06
C VAL A 15 -10.93 8.39 1.72
N TRP A 16 -9.60 8.50 1.78
CA TRP A 16 -8.88 9.69 2.20
C TRP A 16 -8.44 10.46 0.97
N ARG A 17 -9.19 11.50 0.63
CA ARG A 17 -8.93 12.32 -0.57
C ARG A 17 -7.70 13.19 -0.40
N SER A 18 -6.88 13.26 -1.47
CA SER A 18 -5.70 14.14 -1.54
C SER A 18 -4.78 14.02 -0.31
N CYS A 19 -4.60 12.78 0.20
CA CYS A 19 -3.73 12.53 1.34
C CYS A 19 -2.25 12.78 1.01
N VAL A 20 -1.88 12.73 -0.29
CA VAL A 20 -0.60 13.18 -0.82
C VAL A 20 -0.86 14.18 -1.94
N LYS A 21 -0.09 15.28 -1.97
CA LYS A 21 -0.24 16.35 -2.94
C LYS A 21 1.06 16.60 -3.71
N ASP A 22 0.98 17.36 -4.80
CA ASP A 22 2.19 17.85 -5.49
C ASP A 22 2.93 18.89 -4.61
N PRO A 23 4.26 18.91 -4.71
CA PRO A 23 5.14 18.19 -5.65
C PRO A 23 5.53 16.76 -5.26
N GLU A 24 5.23 16.33 -4.03
CA GLU A 24 5.62 15.03 -3.49
C GLU A 24 5.03 13.86 -4.30
N LEU A 25 3.75 13.97 -4.65
CA LEU A 25 3.06 12.95 -5.43
C LEU A 25 3.76 12.69 -6.78
N THR A 26 4.09 13.75 -7.50
CA THR A 26 4.81 13.66 -8.76
C THR A 26 6.18 13.00 -8.58
N LEU A 27 6.91 13.32 -7.50
CA LEU A 27 8.22 12.73 -7.20
C LEU A 27 8.09 11.24 -6.93
N LEU A 28 7.13 10.82 -6.10
CA LEU A 28 6.89 9.42 -5.74
C LEU A 28 6.48 8.58 -6.96
N TYR A 29 5.61 9.12 -7.81
CA TYR A 29 5.22 8.45 -9.06
C TYR A 29 6.44 8.24 -10.00
N ARG A 30 7.22 9.30 -10.23
CA ARG A 30 8.45 9.21 -11.04
C ARG A 30 9.45 8.23 -10.45
N TRP A 31 9.60 8.22 -9.14
CA TRP A 31 10.45 7.26 -8.42
C TRP A 31 10.00 5.83 -8.67
N ALA A 32 8.71 5.52 -8.48
CA ALA A 32 8.17 4.19 -8.73
C ALA A 32 8.41 3.72 -10.17
N CYS A 33 8.15 4.58 -11.16
CA CYS A 33 8.44 4.29 -12.56
C CYS A 33 9.94 4.04 -12.80
N ARG A 34 10.81 4.90 -12.26
CA ARG A 34 12.27 4.76 -12.43
C ARG A 34 12.80 3.45 -11.82
N ARG A 35 12.27 3.04 -10.68
CA ARG A 35 12.62 1.76 -10.04
C ARG A 35 12.29 0.58 -10.95
N ALA A 36 11.14 0.59 -11.62
CA ALA A 36 10.75 -0.42 -12.59
C ALA A 36 11.69 -0.42 -13.81
N ASP A 37 11.95 0.76 -14.40
CA ASP A 37 12.81 0.89 -15.57
C ASP A 37 14.25 0.43 -15.32
N THR A 38 14.75 0.50 -14.11
CA THR A 38 16.11 0.06 -13.73
C THR A 38 16.24 -1.42 -13.36
N GLY A 39 15.14 -2.19 -13.43
CA GLY A 39 15.14 -3.61 -13.10
C GLY A 39 15.42 -3.91 -11.62
N THR A 40 15.19 -2.94 -10.72
CA THR A 40 15.42 -3.09 -9.27
C THR A 40 14.17 -3.58 -8.51
N MET A 41 13.13 -3.94 -9.23
CA MET A 41 11.89 -4.52 -8.71
C MET A 41 11.82 -6.01 -9.02
N PHE A 42 10.88 -6.71 -8.38
CA PHE A 42 10.68 -8.15 -8.55
C PHE A 42 9.23 -8.47 -8.93
N LEU A 43 8.99 -9.62 -9.52
CA LEU A 43 7.64 -10.16 -9.75
C LEU A 43 7.20 -10.93 -8.52
N ASP A 44 5.92 -10.79 -8.11
CA ASP A 44 5.35 -11.59 -7.04
C ASP A 44 4.14 -12.41 -7.52
N GLY A 45 3.77 -13.44 -6.75
CA GLY A 45 2.72 -14.38 -7.15
C GLY A 45 1.29 -13.86 -6.97
N THR A 46 1.06 -12.75 -6.26
CA THR A 46 -0.29 -12.21 -6.01
C THR A 46 -0.79 -11.30 -7.12
N ALA A 47 0.13 -10.75 -7.92
CA ALA A 47 -0.15 -10.02 -9.14
C ALA A 47 0.92 -10.36 -10.19
N PRO A 48 0.76 -11.48 -10.93
CA PRO A 48 1.86 -12.10 -11.69
C PRO A 48 2.51 -11.22 -12.76
N GLY A 49 1.83 -10.20 -13.27
CA GLY A 49 2.39 -9.24 -14.23
C GLY A 49 3.05 -8.02 -13.60
N ALA A 50 2.74 -7.72 -12.34
CA ALA A 50 3.13 -6.48 -11.71
C ALA A 50 4.56 -6.51 -11.17
N MET A 51 5.28 -5.42 -11.41
CA MET A 51 6.60 -5.21 -10.80
C MET A 51 6.44 -4.65 -9.39
N SER A 52 7.11 -5.26 -8.42
CA SER A 52 6.92 -5.04 -6.99
C SER A 52 8.19 -4.63 -6.28
N SER A 53 8.05 -3.84 -5.20
CA SER A 53 9.15 -3.49 -4.30
C SER A 53 8.65 -3.39 -2.86
N ALA A 54 9.41 -3.94 -1.90
CA ALA A 54 9.12 -3.90 -0.48
C ALA A 54 10.19 -3.14 0.28
N GLY A 55 9.78 -2.35 1.30
CA GLY A 55 10.71 -1.63 2.19
C GLY A 55 11.60 -0.65 1.43
N ASP A 56 11.01 0.10 0.51
CA ASP A 56 11.67 1.20 -0.18
C ASP A 56 11.77 2.40 0.76
N VAL A 57 12.93 3.04 0.85
CA VAL A 57 13.21 4.13 1.80
C VAL A 57 12.25 5.31 1.62
N PHE A 58 11.92 5.69 0.39
CA PHE A 58 10.97 6.77 0.14
C PHE A 58 9.55 6.39 0.53
N MET A 59 9.14 5.15 0.24
CA MET A 59 7.81 4.66 0.61
C MET A 59 7.69 4.39 2.12
N ASP A 60 8.78 4.02 2.79
CA ASP A 60 8.81 3.92 4.26
C ASP A 60 8.78 5.31 4.92
N GLY A 61 9.36 6.35 4.28
CA GLY A 61 9.17 7.75 4.67
C GLY A 61 7.69 8.14 4.61
N LEU A 62 7.06 7.90 3.47
CA LEU A 62 5.63 8.16 3.28
C LEU A 62 4.74 7.41 4.28
N LEU A 63 5.09 6.15 4.61
CA LEU A 63 4.42 5.37 5.65
C LEU A 63 4.42 6.10 7.01
N MET A 64 5.54 6.73 7.35
CA MET A 64 5.67 7.50 8.60
C MET A 64 4.95 8.84 8.55
N ASP A 65 5.00 9.52 7.41
CA ASP A 65 4.36 10.84 7.23
C ASP A 65 2.84 10.74 7.28
N LEU A 66 2.25 9.65 6.76
CA LEU A 66 0.80 9.43 6.77
C LEU A 66 0.28 8.74 8.05
N LEU A 67 1.17 8.24 8.92
CA LEU A 67 0.79 7.57 10.17
C LEU A 67 -0.18 8.41 11.05
N PRO A 68 0.08 9.70 11.33
CA PRO A 68 -0.84 10.49 12.19
C PRO A 68 -2.26 10.59 11.63
N GLY A 69 -2.41 10.77 10.31
CA GLY A 69 -3.73 10.82 9.68
C GLY A 69 -4.42 9.46 9.66
N ALA A 70 -3.68 8.36 9.47
CA ALA A 70 -4.22 7.02 9.60
C ALA A 70 -4.71 6.74 11.04
N GLU A 71 -3.96 7.16 12.07
CA GLU A 71 -4.36 7.08 13.47
C GLU A 71 -5.65 7.84 13.75
N GLU A 72 -5.78 9.06 13.21
CA GLU A 72 -6.99 9.87 13.34
C GLU A 72 -8.21 9.20 12.71
N ILE A 73 -8.08 8.70 11.47
CA ILE A 73 -9.13 7.99 10.75
C ILE A 73 -9.56 6.71 11.49
N CYS A 74 -8.61 5.93 11.98
CA CYS A 74 -8.91 4.66 12.64
C CYS A 74 -9.32 4.83 14.11
N ARG A 75 -9.04 6.00 14.73
CA ARG A 75 -9.13 6.24 16.18
C ARG A 75 -8.32 5.22 17.00
N LEU A 76 -7.15 4.83 16.46
CA LEU A 76 -6.22 3.86 17.05
C LEU A 76 -4.83 4.48 17.17
N LYS A 77 -4.00 3.94 18.06
CA LYS A 77 -2.55 4.15 18.03
C LYS A 77 -1.90 3.03 17.25
N LEU A 78 -1.13 3.38 16.22
CA LEU A 78 -0.66 2.43 15.24
C LEU A 78 0.87 2.26 15.28
N PHE A 79 1.34 1.03 15.10
CA PHE A 79 2.72 0.75 14.72
C PHE A 79 2.82 0.59 13.19
N PRO A 80 3.79 1.23 12.53
CA PRO A 80 4.07 0.94 11.13
C PRO A 80 4.66 -0.46 10.99
N THR A 81 4.28 -1.17 9.93
CA THR A 81 4.81 -2.50 9.65
C THR A 81 5.76 -2.49 8.45
N TYR A 82 5.29 -2.11 7.28
CA TYR A 82 6.11 -1.96 6.08
C TYR A 82 5.36 -1.22 4.98
N SER A 83 6.13 -0.69 4.02
CA SER A 83 5.62 -0.22 2.75
C SER A 83 5.83 -1.26 1.65
N TYR A 84 4.91 -1.27 0.70
CA TYR A 84 4.98 -2.08 -0.49
C TYR A 84 4.43 -1.29 -1.67
N PHE A 85 5.09 -1.29 -2.83
CA PHE A 85 4.52 -0.65 -4.00
C PHE A 85 4.62 -1.53 -5.23
N ARG A 86 3.69 -1.33 -6.15
CA ARG A 86 3.60 -2.04 -7.42
C ARG A 86 3.42 -1.09 -8.58
N LEU A 87 4.03 -1.46 -9.68
CA LEU A 87 3.74 -0.91 -10.99
C LEU A 87 3.01 -1.99 -11.80
N TYR A 88 1.77 -1.70 -12.12
CA TYR A 88 0.91 -2.57 -12.91
C TYR A 88 0.84 -2.10 -14.35
N HIS A 89 0.64 -3.03 -15.27
CA HIS A 89 0.52 -2.80 -16.71
C HIS A 89 -0.84 -3.30 -17.21
N ARG A 90 -1.18 -2.92 -18.43
CA ARG A 90 -2.41 -3.36 -19.10
C ARG A 90 -2.56 -4.90 -19.02
N GLY A 91 -3.74 -5.34 -18.60
CA GLY A 91 -4.07 -6.75 -18.43
C GLY A 91 -3.77 -7.31 -17.04
N ASP A 92 -3.00 -6.59 -16.19
CA ASP A 92 -2.75 -7.04 -14.82
C ASP A 92 -4.04 -7.06 -14.00
N VAL A 93 -4.12 -8.01 -13.09
CA VAL A 93 -5.24 -8.26 -12.18
C VAL A 93 -4.70 -8.36 -10.76
N LEU A 94 -5.45 -7.89 -9.79
CA LEU A 94 -5.23 -8.23 -8.39
C LEU A 94 -6.34 -9.19 -7.93
N ALA A 95 -6.02 -10.45 -7.72
CA ALA A 95 -6.98 -11.46 -7.30
C ALA A 95 -7.65 -11.08 -5.96
N LYS A 96 -8.93 -11.47 -5.79
CA LYS A 96 -9.66 -11.24 -4.53
C LYS A 96 -8.96 -11.95 -3.37
N HIS A 97 -8.61 -11.19 -2.33
CA HIS A 97 -7.92 -11.69 -1.15
C HIS A 97 -8.21 -10.81 0.06
N THR A 98 -7.84 -11.28 1.23
CA THR A 98 -7.65 -10.48 2.45
C THR A 98 -6.16 -10.44 2.77
N ASP A 99 -5.75 -9.43 3.50
CA ASP A 99 -4.37 -9.23 3.89
C ASP A 99 -3.94 -10.16 5.04
N ARG A 100 -2.63 -10.28 5.22
CA ARG A 100 -2.01 -10.98 6.34
C ARG A 100 -2.03 -10.12 7.63
N PRO A 101 -1.78 -10.71 8.82
CA PRO A 101 -1.87 -10.00 10.11
C PRO A 101 -1.09 -8.69 10.22
N SER A 102 0.08 -8.58 9.57
CA SER A 102 0.87 -7.34 9.56
C SER A 102 0.25 -6.19 8.75
N CYS A 103 -0.87 -6.42 8.11
CA CYS A 103 -1.63 -5.47 7.32
C CYS A 103 -3.03 -5.24 7.93
N GLU A 104 -3.14 -5.23 9.27
CA GLU A 104 -4.39 -5.03 9.98
C GLU A 104 -5.12 -3.78 9.52
N ILE A 105 -4.39 -2.67 9.44
CA ILE A 105 -4.82 -1.42 8.83
C ILE A 105 -3.94 -1.16 7.61
N SER A 106 -4.56 -1.04 6.46
CA SER A 106 -3.90 -0.81 5.19
C SER A 106 -4.35 0.50 4.56
N LEU A 107 -3.42 1.20 3.92
CA LEU A 107 -3.68 2.35 3.07
C LEU A 107 -3.21 2.01 1.65
N SER A 108 -4.15 1.83 0.72
CA SER A 108 -3.87 1.70 -0.72
C SER A 108 -3.95 3.06 -1.37
N LEU A 109 -2.82 3.61 -1.80
CA LEU A 109 -2.68 4.96 -2.34
C LEU A 109 -2.34 4.91 -3.84
N CYS A 110 -3.07 5.65 -4.67
CA CYS A 110 -2.77 5.86 -6.08
C CYS A 110 -1.67 6.92 -6.22
N LEU A 111 -0.48 6.52 -6.69
CA LEU A 111 0.60 7.48 -6.99
C LEU A 111 0.40 8.15 -8.34
N GLY A 112 -0.20 7.45 -9.30
CA GLY A 112 -0.44 7.94 -10.64
C GLY A 112 -0.64 6.82 -11.65
N PHE A 113 -1.13 7.20 -12.84
CA PHE A 113 -1.39 6.25 -13.93
C PHE A 113 -1.17 6.91 -15.29
N GLN A 114 -1.08 6.06 -16.32
CA GLN A 114 -1.12 6.44 -17.74
C GLN A 114 -2.36 5.84 -18.37
N GLY A 115 -3.11 6.65 -19.09
CA GLY A 115 -4.40 6.31 -19.67
C GLY A 115 -5.49 7.29 -19.25
N GLU A 116 -6.71 7.08 -19.77
CA GLU A 116 -7.82 8.02 -19.57
C GLU A 116 -8.65 7.74 -18.33
N LYS A 117 -8.51 6.54 -17.74
CA LYS A 117 -9.37 6.10 -16.62
C LYS A 117 -8.57 5.68 -15.41
N THR A 118 -9.15 5.88 -14.24
CA THR A 118 -8.71 5.28 -12.98
C THR A 118 -8.83 3.76 -13.06
N TRP A 119 -8.12 3.06 -12.19
CA TRP A 119 -8.25 1.61 -12.02
C TRP A 119 -8.93 1.31 -10.68
N PRO A 120 -10.23 1.02 -10.69
CA PRO A 120 -11.00 0.87 -9.47
C PRO A 120 -10.48 -0.25 -8.56
N LEU A 121 -10.58 -0.03 -7.26
CA LEU A 121 -10.40 -1.06 -6.23
C LEU A 121 -11.77 -1.53 -5.76
N MET A 122 -12.03 -2.82 -5.88
CA MET A 122 -13.20 -3.45 -5.29
C MET A 122 -12.89 -3.76 -3.82
N VAL A 123 -13.77 -3.39 -2.91
CA VAL A 123 -13.65 -3.67 -1.48
C VAL A 123 -14.99 -4.18 -0.94
N GLU A 124 -14.94 -5.24 -0.16
CA GLU A 124 -16.12 -5.84 0.46
C GLU A 124 -16.11 -5.51 1.97
N GLY A 125 -17.05 -4.69 2.38
CA GLY A 125 -17.28 -4.31 3.78
C GLY A 125 -18.58 -4.91 4.32
N PRO A 126 -19.00 -4.54 5.54
CA PRO A 126 -20.23 -5.04 6.16
C PRO A 126 -21.50 -4.78 5.33
N GLU A 127 -21.51 -3.71 4.52
CA GLU A 127 -22.67 -3.31 3.71
C GLU A 127 -22.61 -3.89 2.28
N GLY A 128 -21.63 -4.75 1.98
CA GLY A 128 -21.45 -5.38 0.68
C GLY A 128 -20.23 -4.86 -0.08
N VAL A 129 -20.20 -5.11 -1.39
CA VAL A 129 -19.10 -4.75 -2.28
C VAL A 129 -19.27 -3.33 -2.79
N SER A 130 -18.20 -2.56 -2.70
CA SER A 130 -18.10 -1.21 -3.27
C SER A 130 -16.99 -1.13 -4.30
N THR A 131 -17.21 -0.34 -5.34
CA THR A 131 -16.22 0.05 -6.33
C THR A 131 -15.63 1.40 -5.95
N VAL A 132 -14.34 1.44 -5.65
CA VAL A 132 -13.66 2.65 -5.18
C VAL A 132 -12.71 3.17 -6.24
N GLU A 133 -12.97 4.37 -6.75
CA GLU A 133 -12.08 5.09 -7.65
C GLU A 133 -11.16 6.02 -6.85
N LEU A 134 -9.86 5.90 -7.10
CA LEU A 134 -8.81 6.70 -6.48
C LEU A 134 -8.09 7.51 -7.57
N ALA A 135 -8.23 8.83 -7.50
CA ALA A 135 -7.39 9.74 -8.27
C ALA A 135 -5.95 9.74 -7.72
N PRO A 136 -4.97 10.20 -8.49
CA PRO A 136 -3.62 10.37 -7.96
C PRO A 136 -3.61 11.21 -6.68
N GLY A 137 -2.97 10.70 -5.63
CA GLY A 137 -2.93 11.30 -4.30
C GLY A 137 -4.07 10.89 -3.37
N ASP A 138 -5.09 10.17 -3.87
CA ASP A 138 -6.14 9.58 -3.04
C ASP A 138 -5.72 8.23 -2.49
N GLY A 139 -6.13 7.92 -1.26
CA GLY A 139 -5.93 6.64 -0.64
C GLY A 139 -7.20 6.02 -0.09
N LEU A 140 -7.28 4.70 -0.07
CA LEU A 140 -8.27 3.93 0.68
C LEU A 140 -7.62 3.41 1.96
N VAL A 141 -8.11 3.86 3.11
CA VAL A 141 -7.80 3.26 4.42
C VAL A 141 -8.79 2.15 4.68
N TYR A 142 -8.34 0.95 4.99
CA TYR A 142 -9.22 -0.20 5.19
C TYR A 142 -8.64 -1.21 6.18
N ARG A 143 -9.52 -2.03 6.79
CA ARG A 143 -9.12 -3.17 7.62
C ARG A 143 -8.72 -4.33 6.72
N GLY A 144 -7.43 -4.46 6.43
CA GLY A 144 -6.90 -5.36 5.41
C GLY A 144 -7.23 -6.83 5.65
N ILE A 145 -7.23 -7.29 6.91
CA ILE A 145 -7.55 -8.67 7.28
C ILE A 145 -9.06 -8.97 7.31
N GLU A 146 -9.92 -7.92 7.38
CA GLU A 146 -11.37 -8.07 7.48
C GLU A 146 -12.07 -7.82 6.15
N CYS A 147 -11.52 -6.99 5.27
CA CYS A 147 -12.13 -6.54 4.03
C CYS A 147 -11.51 -7.26 2.82
N PRO A 148 -12.17 -8.25 2.22
CA PRO A 148 -11.75 -8.79 0.93
C PRO A 148 -11.67 -7.68 -0.12
N HIS A 149 -10.59 -7.65 -0.89
CA HIS A 149 -10.40 -6.62 -1.91
C HIS A 149 -9.67 -7.17 -3.13
N TRP A 150 -9.92 -6.55 -4.30
CA TRP A 150 -9.37 -6.98 -5.58
C TRP A 150 -9.46 -5.89 -6.63
N ARG A 151 -8.82 -6.10 -7.75
CA ARG A 151 -8.96 -5.27 -8.94
C ARG A 151 -9.14 -6.16 -10.17
N GLU A 152 -10.09 -5.82 -11.02
CA GLU A 152 -10.29 -6.43 -12.33
C GLU A 152 -9.12 -6.07 -13.26
N SER A 153 -9.13 -6.58 -14.49
CA SER A 153 -8.07 -6.31 -15.46
C SER A 153 -7.85 -4.82 -15.70
N LEU A 154 -6.59 -4.36 -15.61
CA LEU A 154 -6.23 -2.97 -15.92
C LEU A 154 -6.42 -2.68 -17.41
N GLU A 155 -7.32 -1.74 -17.73
CA GLU A 155 -7.57 -1.27 -19.11
C GLU A 155 -6.56 -0.19 -19.52
N GLY A 156 -6.06 0.62 -18.58
CA GLY A 156 -5.03 1.65 -18.77
C GLY A 156 -3.66 1.07 -19.12
N ASP A 157 -2.72 1.90 -19.52
CA ASP A 157 -1.40 1.42 -19.91
C ASP A 157 -0.55 1.02 -18.72
N ARG A 158 -0.57 1.86 -17.67
CA ARG A 158 0.24 1.66 -16.47
C ARG A 158 -0.34 2.40 -15.26
N THR A 159 -0.24 1.82 -14.08
CA THR A 159 -0.55 2.49 -12.81
C THR A 159 0.45 2.13 -11.72
N ALA A 160 0.82 3.10 -10.89
CA ALA A 160 1.63 2.90 -9.70
C ALA A 160 0.77 3.03 -8.44
N GLN A 161 0.79 2.00 -7.61
CA GLN A 161 0.07 1.93 -6.33
C GLN A 161 1.07 1.67 -5.21
N VAL A 162 0.94 2.37 -4.09
CA VAL A 162 1.67 2.06 -2.86
C VAL A 162 0.72 1.60 -1.78
N PHE A 163 1.15 0.61 -1.02
CA PHE A 163 0.44 0.00 0.09
C PHE A 163 1.25 0.24 1.36
N LEU A 164 0.64 0.93 2.32
CA LEU A 164 1.23 1.30 3.59
C LEU A 164 0.48 0.55 4.69
N HIS A 165 1.21 -0.21 5.50
CA HIS A 165 0.59 -1.14 6.42
C HIS A 165 0.92 -0.80 7.87
N TYR A 166 -0.09 -0.96 8.73
CA TYR A 166 -0.02 -0.67 10.16
C TYR A 166 -0.74 -1.75 10.96
N VAL A 167 -0.45 -1.79 12.26
CA VAL A 167 -1.17 -2.61 13.25
C VAL A 167 -1.50 -1.78 14.49
N ASP A 168 -2.61 -2.08 15.14
CA ASP A 168 -2.97 -1.45 16.43
C ASP A 168 -1.90 -1.78 17.49
N GLN A 169 -1.36 -0.74 18.14
CA GLN A 169 -0.37 -0.89 19.22
C GLN A 169 -0.89 -1.70 20.40
N ASN A 170 -2.21 -1.68 20.63
CA ASN A 170 -2.89 -2.35 21.74
C ASN A 170 -3.69 -3.58 21.28
N GLY A 171 -3.62 -3.89 19.99
CA GLY A 171 -4.34 -4.99 19.37
C GLY A 171 -3.58 -6.32 19.37
N PRO A 172 -4.21 -7.38 18.89
CA PRO A 172 -3.61 -8.73 18.88
C PRO A 172 -2.44 -8.87 17.90
N TYR A 173 -2.24 -7.90 17.00
CA TYR A 173 -1.20 -7.92 15.98
C TYR A 173 -0.04 -6.95 16.27
N ALA A 174 0.03 -6.35 17.46
CA ALA A 174 1.09 -5.40 17.84
C ALA A 174 2.51 -5.95 17.66
N GLU A 175 2.67 -7.28 17.80
CA GLU A 175 3.95 -7.96 17.58
C GLU A 175 4.50 -7.83 16.14
N TRP A 176 3.65 -7.45 15.17
CA TRP A 176 4.05 -7.24 13.77
C TRP A 176 4.66 -5.87 13.51
N LYS A 177 4.92 -5.07 14.54
CA LYS A 177 5.69 -3.83 14.40
C LYS A 177 6.91 -4.06 13.52
N TYR A 178 7.11 -3.19 12.52
CA TYR A 178 8.15 -3.29 11.48
C TYR A 178 8.20 -4.64 10.76
N ASP A 179 7.08 -5.34 10.70
CA ASP A 179 6.99 -6.69 10.12
C ASP A 179 7.97 -7.68 10.78
N LYS A 180 8.06 -7.61 12.13
CA LYS A 180 8.98 -8.39 12.98
C LYS A 180 10.47 -8.15 12.65
N ARG A 181 10.81 -7.01 12.05
CA ARG A 181 12.17 -6.58 11.77
C ARG A 181 12.65 -5.56 12.81
N PRO A 182 13.96 -5.29 12.93
CA PRO A 182 14.49 -4.28 13.86
C PRO A 182 14.02 -2.85 13.55
N GLY A 183 13.59 -2.56 12.32
CA GLY A 183 13.15 -1.23 11.90
C GLY A 183 12.66 -1.23 10.46
N LEU A 184 12.11 -0.09 10.03
CA LEU A 184 11.76 0.17 8.64
C LEU A 184 13.03 0.18 7.77
N SER A 185 12.86 -0.14 6.47
CA SER A 185 13.96 -0.21 5.49
C SER A 185 15.14 -1.11 5.90
N TYR A 186 14.97 -1.91 6.97
CA TYR A 186 16.01 -2.82 7.41
C TYR A 186 16.22 -3.92 6.37
N LYS A 187 17.37 -3.90 5.74
CA LYS A 187 17.86 -5.00 4.89
C LYS A 187 18.84 -5.83 5.72
N ARG A 188 18.53 -7.13 5.91
CA ARG A 188 19.53 -8.03 6.50
C ARG A 188 20.83 -7.87 5.71
N PRO A 189 21.99 -7.66 6.38
CA PRO A 189 23.27 -7.67 5.69
C PRO A 189 23.36 -8.99 4.88
N ARG A 190 23.63 -8.91 3.59
CA ARG A 190 24.01 -10.11 2.85
C ARG A 190 25.31 -10.56 3.48
N LEU A 191 25.32 -11.74 4.09
CA LEU A 191 26.59 -12.41 4.46
C LEU A 191 27.36 -12.53 3.16
N GLN A 192 28.35 -11.67 2.96
CA GLN A 192 29.32 -11.88 1.91
C GLN A 192 30.06 -13.16 2.30
N ASN A 193 29.80 -14.25 1.60
CA ASN A 193 30.70 -15.40 1.64
C ASN A 193 32.05 -14.87 1.17
N ARG A 194 32.91 -14.52 2.10
CA ARG A 194 34.34 -14.33 1.85
C ARG A 194 34.93 -15.71 1.58
N THR A 195 34.72 -16.23 0.40
CA THR A 195 35.49 -17.33 -0.17
C THR A 195 36.28 -16.75 -1.31
N GLY A 196 37.41 -16.17 -0.99
CA GLY A 196 38.49 -15.87 -1.93
C GLY A 196 39.79 -16.02 -1.17
N PRO A 197 40.77 -16.78 -1.68
CA PRO A 197 42.08 -16.88 -1.07
C PRO A 197 42.80 -15.53 -1.13
N LEU A 198 43.59 -15.25 -0.09
CA LEU A 198 44.59 -14.18 -0.02
C LEU A 198 45.63 -14.34 -1.14
#